data_dface93daaa942e198f2be9d39b9f982
#
_entry.id   dface93daaa942e198f2be9d39b9f982
#
_cell.length_a   1.000
_cell.length_b   1.000
_cell.length_c   1.000
_cell.angle_alpha   90.00
_cell.angle_beta   90.00
_cell.angle_gamma   90.00
#
_symmetry.space_group_name_H-M   'P 1'
#
loop_
_entity.id
_entity.type
_entity.pdbx_description
1 polymer ?
#
loop_
_entity_poly.entity_id
_entity_poly.type
_entity_poly.pdbx_seq_one_letter_code
_entity_poly.pdbx_strand_id
1 'polypeptide(L)'
;MSKRGNGEGTVYRRKDGRWAAELTVDGKRVTVYGKTKRETVSKLHKLRNERDAGTLSTSPKILLKELIARWLKYKRPRVKETTYITYERYLRVHVTPRMGEVTLRNLGTEHVRSLHTALLNNGKNPQTVVHAHRILRAML
;
A
#
# COMPACT_ATOMS: atom_id res chain seq x y z
N MET A 1 -40.56 -1.41 6.96
CA MET A 1 -39.11 -1.73 7.24
C MET A 1 -38.25 -1.00 6.22
N SER A 2 -37.43 -0.07 6.68
CA SER A 2 -36.54 0.70 5.79
C SER A 2 -35.47 -0.23 5.20
N LYS A 3 -35.35 -0.26 3.88
CA LYS A 3 -34.32 -1.01 3.14
C LYS A 3 -32.97 -0.38 3.49
N ARG A 4 -32.05 -1.14 4.07
CA ARG A 4 -30.69 -0.67 4.38
C ARG A 4 -30.00 -0.23 3.11
N GLY A 5 -29.28 0.89 3.18
CA GLY A 5 -28.53 1.43 2.02
C GLY A 5 -27.47 0.44 1.53
N ASN A 6 -27.26 0.43 0.22
CA ASN A 6 -26.26 -0.43 -0.42
C ASN A 6 -24.86 -0.01 0.11
N GLY A 7 -24.08 -0.92 0.69
CA GLY A 7 -22.75 -0.63 1.24
C GLY A 7 -22.67 -0.40 2.77
N GLU A 8 -23.79 -0.48 3.48
CA GLU A 8 -23.81 -0.31 4.95
C GLU A 8 -23.27 -1.53 5.73
N GLY A 9 -23.10 -2.68 5.09
CA GLY A 9 -22.72 -3.92 5.72
C GLY A 9 -23.88 -4.57 6.49
N THR A 10 -23.71 -5.82 6.83
CA THR A 10 -24.74 -6.61 7.53
C THR A 10 -24.16 -7.17 8.83
N VAL A 11 -24.97 -7.12 9.89
CA VAL A 11 -24.62 -7.72 11.20
C VAL A 11 -25.62 -8.81 11.50
N TYR A 12 -25.15 -10.00 11.79
CA TYR A 12 -26.00 -11.15 12.12
C TYR A 12 -25.34 -12.05 13.20
N ARG A 13 -26.17 -12.85 13.84
CA ARG A 13 -25.72 -13.87 14.80
C ARG A 13 -25.57 -15.19 14.08
N ARG A 14 -24.41 -15.81 14.25
CA ARG A 14 -24.11 -17.14 13.69
C ARG A 14 -24.73 -18.25 14.53
N LYS A 15 -24.84 -19.44 13.95
CA LYS A 15 -25.32 -20.66 14.65
C LYS A 15 -24.40 -21.05 15.83
N ASP A 16 -23.12 -20.70 15.78
CA ASP A 16 -22.12 -20.93 16.82
C ASP A 16 -22.21 -19.92 18.00
N GLY A 17 -23.25 -19.05 17.99
CA GLY A 17 -23.49 -18.06 19.03
C GLY A 17 -22.68 -16.75 18.89
N ARG A 18 -21.66 -16.70 18.04
CA ARG A 18 -20.86 -15.50 17.78
C ARG A 18 -21.59 -14.52 16.86
N TRP A 19 -21.25 -13.26 16.97
CA TRP A 19 -21.72 -12.21 16.07
C TRP A 19 -20.75 -12.03 14.92
N ALA A 20 -21.28 -11.85 13.72
CA ALA A 20 -20.51 -11.54 12.52
C ALA A 20 -21.05 -10.28 11.86
N ALA A 21 -20.17 -9.52 11.23
CA ALA A 21 -20.54 -8.43 10.36
C ALA A 21 -19.77 -8.54 9.04
N GLU A 22 -20.45 -8.26 7.93
CA GLU A 22 -19.91 -8.33 6.59
C GLU A 22 -20.01 -6.98 5.91
N LEU A 23 -18.94 -6.59 5.23
CA LEU A 23 -18.85 -5.40 4.41
C LEU A 23 -18.23 -5.77 3.06
N THR A 24 -18.84 -5.31 1.97
CA THR A 24 -18.24 -5.46 0.64
C THR A 24 -17.27 -4.31 0.37
N VAL A 25 -16.02 -4.64 0.03
CA VAL A 25 -14.94 -3.71 -0.31
C VAL A 25 -14.31 -4.20 -1.61
N ASP A 26 -14.27 -3.36 -2.62
CA ASP A 26 -13.71 -3.69 -3.95
C ASP A 26 -14.24 -5.00 -4.55
N GLY A 27 -15.55 -5.24 -4.38
CA GLY A 27 -16.22 -6.46 -4.85
C GLY A 27 -15.96 -7.72 -4.01
N LYS A 28 -15.17 -7.65 -2.96
CA LYS A 28 -14.89 -8.75 -2.04
C LYS A 28 -15.56 -8.53 -0.69
N ARG A 29 -16.08 -9.62 -0.11
CA ARG A 29 -16.64 -9.59 1.25
C ARG A 29 -15.55 -9.68 2.30
N VAL A 30 -15.55 -8.72 3.21
CA VAL A 30 -14.73 -8.73 4.42
C VAL A 30 -15.62 -9.02 5.60
N THR A 31 -15.32 -10.06 6.37
CA THR A 31 -16.12 -10.48 7.53
C THR A 31 -15.31 -10.23 8.81
N VAL A 32 -15.95 -9.63 9.81
CA VAL A 32 -15.40 -9.47 11.15
C VAL A 32 -16.29 -10.18 12.18
N TYR A 33 -15.68 -10.66 13.23
CA TYR A 33 -16.34 -11.43 14.28
C TYR A 33 -16.20 -10.73 15.64
N GLY A 34 -17.22 -10.87 16.47
CA GLY A 34 -17.23 -10.39 17.85
C GLY A 34 -17.98 -11.31 18.78
N LYS A 35 -17.67 -11.24 20.08
CA LYS A 35 -18.39 -11.97 21.12
C LYS A 35 -19.77 -11.38 21.37
N THR A 36 -19.91 -10.06 21.19
CA THR A 36 -21.17 -9.33 21.38
C THR A 36 -21.56 -8.57 20.11
N LYS A 37 -22.87 -8.27 19.98
CA LYS A 37 -23.40 -7.43 18.89
C LYS A 37 -22.71 -6.06 18.89
N ARG A 38 -22.56 -5.43 20.05
CA ARG A 38 -21.93 -4.10 20.20
C ARG A 38 -20.49 -4.07 19.71
N GLU A 39 -19.69 -5.07 20.10
CA GLU A 39 -18.31 -5.22 19.63
C GLU A 39 -18.24 -5.39 18.10
N THR A 40 -19.13 -6.21 17.54
CA THR A 40 -19.17 -6.48 16.11
C THR A 40 -19.57 -5.24 15.30
N VAL A 41 -20.53 -4.46 15.81
CA VAL A 41 -20.93 -3.18 15.22
C VAL A 41 -19.77 -2.17 15.27
N SER A 42 -19.05 -2.08 16.37
CA SER A 42 -17.87 -1.21 16.49
C SER A 42 -16.78 -1.59 15.48
N LYS A 43 -16.52 -2.89 15.31
CA LYS A 43 -15.58 -3.40 14.28
C LYS A 43 -16.06 -3.07 12.86
N LEU A 44 -17.35 -3.17 12.58
CA LEU A 44 -17.94 -2.80 11.30
C LEU A 44 -17.77 -1.30 11.01
N HIS A 45 -18.00 -0.45 11.99
CA HIS A 45 -17.77 1.01 11.85
C HIS A 45 -16.31 1.32 11.54
N LYS A 46 -15.36 0.66 12.22
CA LYS A 46 -13.94 0.80 11.93
C LYS A 46 -13.62 0.40 10.49
N LEU A 47 -14.13 -0.75 10.03
CA LEU A 47 -13.96 -1.20 8.63
C LEU A 47 -14.55 -0.20 7.63
N ARG A 48 -15.71 0.39 7.93
CA ARG A 48 -16.32 1.42 7.07
C ARG A 48 -15.42 2.66 6.97
N ASN A 49 -14.96 3.16 8.12
CA ASN A 49 -14.09 4.32 8.15
C ASN A 49 -12.78 4.05 7.36
N GLU A 50 -12.20 2.87 7.51
CA GLU A 50 -11.01 2.47 6.77
C GLU A 50 -11.28 2.33 5.25
N ARG A 51 -12.47 1.84 4.85
CA ARG A 51 -12.90 1.81 3.44
C ARG A 51 -13.06 3.23 2.88
N ASP A 52 -13.80 4.08 3.59
CA ASP A 52 -14.14 5.43 3.15
C ASP A 52 -12.91 6.35 3.12
N ALA A 53 -11.96 6.12 4.04
CA ALA A 53 -10.63 6.72 4.00
C ALA A 53 -9.71 6.12 2.90
N GLY A 54 -10.20 5.15 2.13
CA GLY A 54 -9.38 4.43 1.15
C GLY A 54 -8.26 3.58 1.78
N THR A 55 -8.26 3.34 3.10
CA THR A 55 -7.25 2.55 3.81
C THR A 55 -7.57 1.07 3.92
N LEU A 56 -8.80 0.65 3.68
CA LEU A 56 -9.19 -0.75 3.60
C LEU A 56 -9.07 -1.25 2.16
N SER A 57 -8.14 -2.16 1.90
CA SER A 57 -8.00 -2.84 0.61
C SER A 57 -7.96 -4.35 0.83
N THR A 58 -8.70 -5.06 0.02
CA THR A 58 -8.63 -6.51 -0.10
C THR A 58 -7.47 -6.98 -0.99
N SER A 59 -6.78 -6.02 -1.62
CA SER A 59 -5.59 -6.29 -2.42
C SER A 59 -4.38 -6.61 -1.53
N PRO A 60 -3.48 -7.49 -1.97
CA PRO A 60 -2.28 -7.80 -1.22
C PRO A 60 -1.47 -6.53 -0.93
N LYS A 61 -0.90 -6.44 0.25
CA LYS A 61 -0.01 -5.34 0.65
C LYS A 61 1.30 -5.47 -0.13
N ILE A 62 1.36 -4.90 -1.32
CA ILE A 62 2.58 -4.90 -2.14
C ILE A 62 3.55 -3.88 -1.54
N LEU A 63 4.74 -4.33 -1.19
CA LEU A 63 5.82 -3.47 -0.73
C LEU A 63 6.53 -2.81 -1.92
N LEU A 64 7.08 -1.62 -1.70
CA LEU A 64 7.83 -0.92 -2.75
C LEU A 64 9.00 -1.76 -3.27
N LYS A 65 9.71 -2.50 -2.41
CA LYS A 65 10.79 -3.40 -2.81
C LYS A 65 10.33 -4.51 -3.78
N GLU A 66 9.10 -5.00 -3.63
CA GLU A 66 8.53 -6.00 -4.53
C GLU A 66 8.19 -5.40 -5.90
N LEU A 67 7.67 -4.17 -5.91
CA LEU A 67 7.46 -3.43 -7.15
C LEU A 67 8.79 -3.16 -7.87
N ILE A 68 9.82 -2.74 -7.13
CA ILE A 68 11.17 -2.53 -7.66
C ILE A 68 11.68 -3.80 -8.36
N ALA A 69 11.59 -4.95 -7.70
CA ALA A 69 12.03 -6.23 -8.28
C ALA A 69 11.29 -6.58 -9.57
N ARG A 70 9.95 -6.41 -9.58
CA ARG A 70 9.12 -6.65 -10.76
C ARG A 70 9.45 -5.68 -11.90
N TRP A 71 9.62 -4.40 -11.59
CA TRP A 71 9.96 -3.39 -12.58
C TRP A 71 11.35 -3.60 -13.18
N LEU A 72 12.37 -3.94 -12.38
CA LEU A 72 13.70 -4.26 -12.87
C LEU A 72 13.67 -5.49 -13.80
N LYS A 73 12.94 -6.54 -13.43
CA LYS A 73 12.73 -7.72 -14.30
C LYS A 73 12.09 -7.33 -15.64
N TYR A 74 11.09 -6.44 -15.62
CA TYR A 74 10.43 -5.93 -16.82
C TYR A 74 11.37 -5.07 -17.70
N LYS A 75 12.21 -4.24 -17.07
CA LYS A 75 13.12 -3.33 -17.79
C LYS A 75 14.32 -4.03 -18.41
N ARG A 76 14.81 -5.09 -17.79
CA ARG A 76 16.04 -5.76 -18.22
C ARG A 76 16.13 -6.05 -19.73
N PRO A 77 15.13 -6.66 -20.38
CA PRO A 77 15.19 -6.91 -21.85
C PRO A 77 14.87 -5.68 -22.71
N ARG A 78 14.52 -4.52 -22.12
CA ARG A 78 14.02 -3.34 -22.82
C ARG A 78 14.96 -2.15 -22.81
N VAL A 79 16.04 -2.23 -22.06
CA VAL A 79 17.04 -1.16 -21.95
C VAL A 79 18.45 -1.72 -22.14
N LYS A 80 19.41 -0.85 -22.48
CA LYS A 80 20.82 -1.21 -22.55
C LYS A 80 21.32 -1.68 -21.18
N GLU A 81 22.25 -2.62 -21.15
CA GLU A 81 22.80 -3.19 -19.92
C GLU A 81 23.34 -2.09 -18.96
N THR A 82 24.04 -1.09 -19.48
CA THR A 82 24.54 0.05 -18.69
C THR A 82 23.42 0.83 -18.01
N THR A 83 22.27 1.00 -18.69
CA THR A 83 21.08 1.66 -18.15
C THR A 83 20.44 0.81 -17.05
N TYR A 84 20.33 -0.50 -17.28
CA TYR A 84 19.81 -1.44 -16.30
C TYR A 84 20.66 -1.45 -15.03
N ILE A 85 21.98 -1.55 -15.14
CA ILE A 85 22.91 -1.49 -14.00
C ILE A 85 22.73 -0.18 -13.22
N THR A 86 22.56 0.93 -13.92
CA THR A 86 22.30 2.23 -13.28
C THR A 86 21.00 2.21 -12.49
N TYR A 87 19.90 1.73 -13.09
CA TYR A 87 18.60 1.64 -12.40
C TYR A 87 18.67 0.75 -11.17
N GLU A 88 19.24 -0.45 -11.30
CA GLU A 88 19.40 -1.40 -10.22
C GLU A 88 20.20 -0.77 -9.07
N ARG A 89 21.36 -0.17 -9.37
CA ARG A 89 22.22 0.45 -8.37
C ARG A 89 21.52 1.57 -7.62
N TYR A 90 20.86 2.50 -8.31
CA TYR A 90 20.15 3.61 -7.66
C TYR A 90 19.00 3.12 -6.79
N LEU A 91 18.21 2.18 -7.25
CA LEU A 91 17.09 1.62 -6.49
C LEU A 91 17.60 0.84 -5.27
N ARG A 92 18.61 -0.01 -5.43
CA ARG A 92 19.17 -0.83 -4.36
C ARG A 92 19.88 0.00 -3.29
N VAL A 93 20.70 0.98 -3.70
CA VAL A 93 21.54 1.75 -2.77
C VAL A 93 20.77 2.92 -2.13
N HIS A 94 19.89 3.57 -2.86
CA HIS A 94 19.29 4.83 -2.41
C HIS A 94 17.81 4.68 -1.99
N VAL A 95 17.03 3.90 -2.71
CA VAL A 95 15.58 3.82 -2.50
C VAL A 95 15.20 2.70 -1.54
N THR A 96 15.59 1.46 -1.82
CA THR A 96 15.19 0.27 -1.06
C THR A 96 15.51 0.37 0.44
N PRO A 97 16.70 0.82 0.87
CA PRO A 97 17.01 0.87 2.31
C PRO A 97 16.16 1.87 3.10
N ARG A 98 15.57 2.86 2.42
CA ARG A 98 14.83 3.95 3.07
C ARG A 98 13.32 3.79 2.99
N MET A 99 12.83 3.21 1.91
CA MET A 99 11.39 3.12 1.67
C MET A 99 10.93 1.79 1.06
N GLY A 100 11.81 0.80 0.97
CA GLY A 100 11.48 -0.52 0.42
C GLY A 100 10.35 -1.25 1.16
N GLU A 101 10.25 -1.05 2.47
CA GLU A 101 9.22 -1.64 3.33
C GLU A 101 7.89 -0.85 3.33
N VAL A 102 7.84 0.30 2.68
CA VAL A 102 6.59 1.07 2.54
C VAL A 102 5.66 0.33 1.58
N THR A 103 4.42 0.14 1.99
CA THR A 103 3.40 -0.41 1.09
C THR A 103 3.05 0.63 0.03
N LEU A 104 2.80 0.20 -1.21
CA LEU A 104 2.45 1.09 -2.33
C LEU A 104 1.25 1.99 -2.01
N ARG A 105 0.34 1.47 -1.21
CA ARG A 105 -0.84 2.18 -0.76
C ARG A 105 -0.52 3.37 0.15
N ASN A 106 0.47 3.22 1.03
CA ASN A 106 0.88 4.25 1.98
C ASN A 106 1.97 5.16 1.38
N LEU A 107 2.42 4.85 0.17
CA LEU A 107 3.43 5.64 -0.51
C LEU A 107 2.86 7.01 -0.88
N GLY A 108 3.42 8.05 -0.29
CA GLY A 108 2.99 9.43 -0.51
C GLY A 108 4.18 10.37 -0.71
N THR A 109 3.87 11.62 -0.98
CA THR A 109 4.84 12.68 -1.24
C THR A 109 5.85 12.85 -0.11
N GLU A 110 5.42 12.62 1.15
CA GLU A 110 6.29 12.72 2.32
C GLU A 110 7.42 11.68 2.31
N HIS A 111 7.16 10.47 1.83
CA HIS A 111 8.20 9.44 1.68
C HIS A 111 9.26 9.87 0.66
N VAL A 112 8.84 10.49 -0.44
CA VAL A 112 9.75 11.00 -1.47
C VAL A 112 10.56 12.18 -0.95
N ARG A 113 9.94 13.11 -0.22
CA ARG A 113 10.65 14.24 0.42
C ARG A 113 11.67 13.74 1.43
N SER A 114 11.29 12.79 2.29
CA SER A 114 12.19 12.17 3.26
C SER A 114 13.38 11.48 2.59
N LEU A 115 13.16 10.81 1.45
CA LEU A 115 14.23 10.22 0.65
C LEU A 115 15.22 11.30 0.16
N HIS A 116 14.71 12.41 -0.39
CA HIS A 116 15.56 13.51 -0.88
C HIS A 116 16.38 14.12 0.25
N THR A 117 15.74 14.45 1.37
CA THR A 117 16.41 15.03 2.55
C THR A 117 17.47 14.08 3.09
N ALA A 118 17.16 12.79 3.21
CA ALA A 118 18.12 11.79 3.69
C ALA A 118 19.31 11.63 2.77
N LEU A 119 19.14 11.71 1.45
CA LEU A 119 20.25 11.65 0.50
C LEU A 119 21.16 12.87 0.60
N LEU A 120 20.59 14.07 0.70
CA LEU A 120 21.35 15.31 0.87
C LEU A 120 22.12 15.33 2.20
N ASN A 121 21.46 14.97 3.30
CA ASN A 121 22.09 14.91 4.63
C ASN A 121 23.23 13.88 4.70
N ASN A 122 23.17 12.84 3.88
CA ASN A 122 24.26 11.86 3.71
C ASN A 122 25.35 12.32 2.72
N GLY A 123 25.42 13.60 2.40
CA GLY A 123 26.44 14.19 1.53
C GLY A 123 26.36 13.76 0.06
N LYS A 124 25.20 13.27 -0.40
CA LYS A 124 25.02 12.94 -1.83
C LYS A 124 24.84 14.21 -2.65
N ASN A 125 25.45 14.21 -3.83
CA ASN A 125 25.31 15.31 -4.78
C ASN A 125 23.82 15.48 -5.17
N PRO A 126 23.31 16.73 -5.31
CA PRO A 126 21.94 17.00 -5.79
C PRO A 126 21.58 16.24 -7.07
N GLN A 127 22.53 16.03 -7.96
CA GLN A 127 22.34 15.26 -9.18
C GLN A 127 21.97 13.80 -8.88
N THR A 128 22.54 13.21 -7.83
CA THR A 128 22.18 11.86 -7.38
C THR A 128 20.73 11.80 -6.90
N VAL A 129 20.27 12.83 -6.21
CA VAL A 129 18.86 12.94 -5.75
C VAL A 129 17.91 13.04 -6.95
N VAL A 130 18.26 13.88 -7.94
CA VAL A 130 17.46 14.03 -9.17
C VAL A 130 17.39 12.72 -9.95
N HIS A 131 18.49 11.98 -10.07
CA HIS A 131 18.51 10.68 -10.75
C HIS A 131 17.65 9.64 -10.01
N ALA A 132 17.82 9.53 -8.69
CA ALA A 132 17.01 8.62 -7.88
C ALA A 132 15.50 8.94 -8.01
N HIS A 133 15.14 10.23 -7.99
CA HIS A 133 13.76 10.69 -8.19
C HIS A 133 13.22 10.33 -9.58
N ARG A 134 13.99 10.57 -10.64
CA ARG A 134 13.58 10.24 -12.01
C ARG A 134 13.33 8.76 -12.20
N ILE A 135 14.20 7.91 -11.65
CA ILE A 135 14.05 6.45 -11.72
C ILE A 135 12.81 6.01 -10.94
N LEU A 136 12.61 6.55 -9.73
CA LEU A 136 11.43 6.26 -8.92
C LEU A 136 10.14 6.68 -9.63
N ARG A 137 10.11 7.88 -10.22
CA ARG A 137 8.96 8.37 -11.00
C ARG A 137 8.68 7.53 -12.25
N ALA A 138 9.71 6.99 -12.91
CA ALA A 138 9.55 6.14 -14.09
C ALA A 138 8.99 4.74 -13.74
N MET A 139 9.08 4.36 -12.48
CA MET A 139 8.59 3.09 -11.96
C MET A 139 7.16 3.17 -11.44
N LEU A 140 6.78 4.28 -10.82
CA LEU A 140 5.45 4.54 -10.25
C LEU A 140 4.47 5.05 -11.29
#